data_57cb82db05cbdb5b4a70a1ac0b105b43
#
_entry.id   57cb82db05cbdb5b4a70a1ac0b105b43
#
_cell.length_a   1.000
_cell.length_b   1.000
_cell.length_c   1.000
_cell.angle_alpha   90.00
_cell.angle_beta   90.00
_cell.angle_gamma   90.00
#
_symmetry.space_group_name_H-M   'P 1'
#
loop_
_entity.id
_entity.type
_entity.pdbx_description
1 polymer ?
#
loop_
_entity_poly.entity_id
_entity_poly.type
_entity_poly.pdbx_seq_one_letter_code
_entity_poly.pdbx_strand_id
1 'polypeptide(L)'
;MNKILIIGFGKLGSHLYYSLKSTGKYKVTFAKKRNKKSILDGLIRSADVIFICVQDSIITKTAESIIKLNVPLKNKTIFHTSGALTSDAIKVLKQHGTYTGSFHPVQSFAKRTTRLTDSFNKIYIATEGDKPAVKKAYSIAKSIGSIPFTIKKENKVYHHICCVMASNFLSALNGRIEETGRKKIQINGFNNLTFLNIYMPLAKQTLGNIAVHGAKGSLTGPIERNDVTTVKHHLEALKKSSKELLTFYILMGIETVKLALNKKSITKKQSSDLYKLFSNYIIKQ
;
A
#
# COMPACT_ATOMS: atom_id res chain seq x y z
N MET A 1 14.97 24.14 -16.17
CA MET A 1 14.72 22.72 -15.81
C MET A 1 14.62 22.61 -14.30
N ASN A 2 13.47 22.18 -13.77
CA ASN A 2 13.30 22.08 -12.31
C ASN A 2 14.28 21.07 -11.70
N LYS A 3 14.89 21.47 -10.58
CA LYS A 3 15.84 20.63 -9.82
C LYS A 3 15.10 19.92 -8.70
N ILE A 4 15.17 18.61 -8.67
CA ILE A 4 14.48 17.78 -7.67
C ILE A 4 15.52 17.06 -6.82
N LEU A 5 15.35 17.17 -5.48
CA LEU A 5 16.14 16.43 -4.50
C LEU A 5 15.27 15.35 -3.85
N ILE A 6 15.79 14.15 -3.75
CA ILE A 6 15.18 13.05 -2.99
C ILE A 6 16.02 12.78 -1.75
N ILE A 7 15.46 13.03 -0.57
CA ILE A 7 16.05 12.70 0.72
C ILE A 7 15.55 11.33 1.16
N GLY A 8 16.45 10.36 1.22
CA GLY A 8 16.13 8.97 1.47
C GLY A 8 16.11 8.13 0.19
N PHE A 9 17.16 7.33 -0.02
CA PHE A 9 17.34 6.50 -1.21
C PHE A 9 17.05 5.02 -0.91
N GLY A 10 15.87 4.81 -0.28
CA GLY A 10 15.30 3.50 0.01
C GLY A 10 14.56 2.88 -1.18
N LYS A 11 13.62 1.98 -0.89
CA LYS A 11 12.80 1.31 -1.91
C LYS A 11 12.04 2.34 -2.76
N LEU A 12 11.18 3.16 -2.14
CA LEU A 12 10.39 4.18 -2.84
C LEU A 12 11.28 5.26 -3.46
N GLY A 13 12.21 5.84 -2.70
CA GLY A 13 13.05 6.94 -3.18
C GLY A 13 13.91 6.59 -4.38
N SER A 14 14.41 5.34 -4.48
CA SER A 14 15.15 4.89 -5.67
C SER A 14 14.24 4.79 -6.90
N HIS A 15 13.04 4.23 -6.76
CA HIS A 15 12.08 4.18 -7.87
C HIS A 15 11.66 5.57 -8.33
N LEU A 16 11.35 6.49 -7.41
CA LEU A 16 10.99 7.87 -7.75
C LEU A 16 12.15 8.59 -8.47
N TYR A 17 13.38 8.41 -7.99
CA TYR A 17 14.56 8.98 -8.63
C TYR A 17 14.69 8.53 -10.08
N TYR A 18 14.66 7.23 -10.33
CA TYR A 18 14.86 6.69 -11.67
C TYR A 18 13.67 6.96 -12.61
N SER A 19 12.43 6.98 -12.09
CA SER A 19 11.26 7.37 -12.88
C SER A 19 11.28 8.85 -13.25
N LEU A 20 11.70 9.75 -12.37
CA LEU A 20 11.88 11.16 -12.71
C LEU A 20 13.02 11.38 -13.69
N LYS A 21 14.13 10.67 -13.51
CA LYS A 21 15.32 10.77 -14.39
C LYS A 21 15.00 10.28 -15.81
N SER A 22 14.17 9.23 -15.96
CA SER A 22 13.79 8.69 -17.29
C SER A 22 13.01 9.68 -18.13
N THR A 23 12.32 10.67 -17.52
CA THR A 23 11.57 11.69 -18.27
C THR A 23 12.44 12.68 -19.02
N GLY A 24 13.70 12.86 -18.64
CA GLY A 24 14.58 13.92 -19.16
C GLY A 24 14.16 15.35 -18.75
N LYS A 25 13.03 15.53 -18.05
CA LYS A 25 12.44 16.85 -17.74
C LYS A 25 13.02 17.52 -16.48
N TYR A 26 13.73 16.76 -15.63
CA TYR A 26 14.21 17.21 -14.32
C TYR A 26 15.70 16.93 -14.15
N LYS A 27 16.38 17.82 -13.44
CA LYS A 27 17.70 17.52 -12.87
C LYS A 27 17.48 16.90 -11.50
N VAL A 28 17.57 15.55 -11.42
CA VAL A 28 17.26 14.80 -10.20
C VAL A 28 18.54 14.45 -9.46
N THR A 29 18.56 14.74 -8.17
CA THR A 29 19.65 14.36 -7.24
C THR A 29 19.06 13.61 -6.05
N PHE A 30 19.91 12.95 -5.27
CA PHE A 30 19.47 12.29 -4.05
C PHE A 30 20.47 12.47 -2.91
N ALA A 31 19.95 12.43 -1.68
CA ALA A 31 20.75 12.40 -0.46
C ALA A 31 20.49 11.10 0.32
N LYS A 32 21.57 10.50 0.84
CA LYS A 32 21.53 9.35 1.74
C LYS A 32 21.81 9.81 3.18
N LYS A 33 21.43 9.00 4.18
CA LYS A 33 21.69 9.26 5.60
C LYS A 33 23.16 9.55 5.92
N ARG A 34 24.08 8.99 5.13
CA ARG A 34 25.56 9.15 5.33
C ARG A 34 26.16 10.40 4.66
N ASN A 35 25.37 11.22 3.98
CA ASN A 35 25.91 12.44 3.36
C ASN A 35 26.40 13.41 4.44
N LYS A 36 27.58 14.01 4.21
CA LYS A 36 28.09 15.08 5.06
C LYS A 36 27.11 16.28 5.03
N LYS A 37 27.03 17.03 6.13
CA LYS A 37 26.15 18.19 6.28
C LYS A 37 26.33 19.21 5.15
N SER A 38 27.58 19.51 4.75
CA SER A 38 27.91 20.43 3.65
C SER A 38 27.35 19.97 2.29
N ILE A 39 27.37 18.69 2.01
CA ILE A 39 26.80 18.13 0.77
C ILE A 39 25.27 18.30 0.76
N LEU A 40 24.62 17.98 1.88
CA LEU A 40 23.16 18.12 2.01
C LEU A 40 22.74 19.59 1.88
N ASP A 41 23.47 20.52 2.48
CA ASP A 41 23.27 21.95 2.34
C ASP A 41 23.29 22.39 0.86
N GLY A 42 24.32 22.07 0.11
CA GLY A 42 24.41 22.38 -1.32
C GLY A 42 23.28 21.78 -2.17
N LEU A 43 22.88 20.54 -1.86
CA LEU A 43 21.77 19.88 -2.55
C LEU A 43 20.42 20.57 -2.28
N ILE A 44 20.15 20.95 -1.02
CA ILE A 44 18.92 21.64 -0.65
C ILE A 44 18.89 23.06 -1.24
N ARG A 45 19.99 23.80 -1.19
CA ARG A 45 20.08 25.15 -1.80
C ARG A 45 19.71 25.10 -3.28
N SER A 46 20.23 24.12 -4.00
CA SER A 46 20.04 24.01 -5.45
C SER A 46 18.66 23.47 -5.86
N ALA A 47 17.91 22.78 -4.99
CA ALA A 47 16.65 22.14 -5.33
C ALA A 47 15.47 23.12 -5.32
N ASP A 48 14.56 22.98 -6.29
CA ASP A 48 13.26 23.66 -6.32
C ASP A 48 12.19 22.82 -5.64
N VAL A 49 12.32 21.48 -5.74
CA VAL A 49 11.41 20.51 -5.16
C VAL A 49 12.19 19.48 -4.34
N ILE A 50 11.72 19.16 -3.16
CA ILE A 50 12.33 18.19 -2.25
C ILE A 50 11.32 17.12 -1.88
N PHE A 51 11.69 15.85 -2.07
CA PHE A 51 10.92 14.70 -1.59
C PHE A 51 11.60 14.07 -0.38
N ILE A 52 10.91 13.99 0.73
CA ILE A 52 11.33 13.29 1.95
C ILE A 52 10.79 11.86 1.86
N CYS A 53 11.64 10.93 1.37
CA CYS A 53 11.34 9.51 1.15
C CYS A 53 11.96 8.63 2.23
N VAL A 54 11.70 8.95 3.49
CA VAL A 54 12.18 8.22 4.67
C VAL A 54 11.02 7.51 5.38
N GLN A 55 11.31 6.71 6.41
CA GLN A 55 10.29 6.08 7.24
C GLN A 55 9.43 7.15 7.94
N ASP A 56 8.15 6.86 8.14
CA ASP A 56 7.16 7.79 8.70
C ASP A 56 7.61 8.36 10.05
N SER A 57 8.18 7.52 10.92
CA SER A 57 8.67 7.90 12.25
C SER A 57 9.78 8.95 12.27
N ILE A 58 10.45 9.20 11.14
CA ILE A 58 11.55 10.17 11.04
C ILE A 58 11.29 11.31 10.07
N ILE A 59 10.09 11.41 9.47
CA ILE A 59 9.74 12.49 8.53
C ILE A 59 9.84 13.85 9.21
N THR A 60 9.21 14.03 10.38
CA THR A 60 9.23 15.30 11.13
C THR A 60 10.65 15.69 11.54
N LYS A 61 11.43 14.75 12.08
CA LYS A 61 12.84 14.98 12.42
C LYS A 61 13.68 15.36 11.20
N THR A 62 13.37 14.82 10.03
CA THR A 62 14.05 15.17 8.78
C THR A 62 13.71 16.62 8.37
N ALA A 63 12.45 17.04 8.50
CA ALA A 63 12.03 18.41 8.25
C ALA A 63 12.74 19.41 9.19
N GLU A 64 12.80 19.12 10.48
CA GLU A 64 13.54 19.90 11.47
C GLU A 64 15.04 19.96 11.15
N SER A 65 15.63 18.86 10.69
CA SER A 65 17.05 18.82 10.30
C SER A 65 17.33 19.70 9.09
N ILE A 66 16.39 19.81 8.14
CA ILE A 66 16.49 20.73 6.99
C ILE A 66 16.56 22.19 7.47
N ILE A 67 15.72 22.56 8.45
CA ILE A 67 15.71 23.92 9.02
C ILE A 67 17.05 24.23 9.70
N LYS A 68 17.60 23.29 10.48
CA LYS A 68 18.88 23.44 11.19
C LYS A 68 20.09 23.65 10.27
N LEU A 69 19.96 23.43 8.96
CA LEU A 69 20.99 23.74 7.98
C LEU A 69 21.09 25.24 7.66
N ASN A 70 20.08 26.03 8.06
CA ASN A 70 20.01 27.49 7.81
C ASN A 70 20.20 27.86 6.33
N VAL A 71 19.52 27.11 5.44
CA VAL A 71 19.56 27.32 3.99
C VAL A 71 18.32 28.06 3.51
N PRO A 72 18.38 28.82 2.39
CA PRO A 72 17.20 29.44 1.81
C PRO A 72 16.16 28.43 1.39
N LEU A 73 14.96 28.48 2.00
CA LEU A 73 13.87 27.56 1.72
C LEU A 73 12.67 28.21 1.02
N LYS A 74 12.63 29.56 0.98
CA LYS A 74 11.52 30.32 0.39
C LYS A 74 11.19 29.87 -1.01
N ASN A 75 9.89 29.68 -1.28
CA ASN A 75 9.31 29.23 -2.56
C ASN A 75 9.66 27.78 -2.98
N LYS A 76 10.40 27.02 -2.16
CA LYS A 76 10.61 25.59 -2.44
C LYS A 76 9.33 24.82 -2.13
N THR A 77 9.09 23.75 -2.91
CA THR A 77 8.01 22.81 -2.62
C THR A 77 8.59 21.56 -1.97
N ILE A 78 8.07 21.18 -0.81
CA ILE A 78 8.58 20.04 -0.05
C ILE A 78 7.44 19.03 0.18
N PHE A 79 7.68 17.78 -0.22
CA PHE A 79 6.78 16.66 -0.05
C PHE A 79 7.36 15.63 0.90
N HIS A 80 6.50 14.96 1.65
CA HIS A 80 6.78 13.64 2.17
C HIS A 80 5.97 12.58 1.40
N THR A 81 6.38 11.31 1.52
CA THR A 81 5.75 10.22 0.75
C THR A 81 4.95 9.24 1.60
N SER A 82 4.68 9.55 2.87
CA SER A 82 3.83 8.75 3.75
C SER A 82 2.39 8.68 3.24
N GLY A 83 1.80 7.48 3.32
CA GLY A 83 0.38 7.26 3.06
C GLY A 83 -0.51 7.64 4.24
N ALA A 84 0.00 7.53 5.47
CA ALA A 84 -0.75 7.75 6.69
C ALA A 84 -0.66 9.20 7.21
N LEU A 85 0.55 9.79 7.19
CA LEU A 85 0.79 11.14 7.71
C LEU A 85 0.23 12.20 6.76
N THR A 86 -0.31 13.28 7.35
CA THR A 86 -0.71 14.48 6.59
C THR A 86 0.49 15.39 6.36
N SER A 87 0.34 16.39 5.48
CA SER A 87 1.35 17.45 5.27
C SER A 87 1.72 18.19 6.55
N ASP A 88 0.93 18.08 7.60
CA ASP A 88 1.24 18.66 8.92
C ASP A 88 2.49 18.04 9.57
N ALA A 89 2.88 16.82 9.18
CA ALA A 89 4.14 16.22 9.63
C ALA A 89 5.38 17.03 9.27
N ILE A 90 5.26 17.91 8.26
CA ILE A 90 6.33 18.79 7.80
C ILE A 90 5.93 20.28 7.86
N LYS A 91 4.86 20.62 8.61
CA LYS A 91 4.35 22.00 8.72
C LYS A 91 5.36 23.02 9.23
N VAL A 92 6.33 22.58 10.01
CA VAL A 92 7.41 23.44 10.54
C VAL A 92 8.19 24.16 9.41
N LEU A 93 8.25 23.56 8.22
CA LEU A 93 8.92 24.16 7.05
C LEU A 93 8.18 25.38 6.50
N LYS A 94 6.85 25.51 6.72
CA LYS A 94 6.04 26.65 6.21
C LYS A 94 6.50 28.00 6.76
N GLN A 95 7.01 28.02 7.99
CA GLN A 95 7.54 29.25 8.61
C GLN A 95 8.75 29.82 7.86
N HIS A 96 9.36 29.00 6.98
CA HIS A 96 10.47 29.40 6.12
C HIS A 96 10.04 29.69 4.67
N GLY A 97 8.73 29.91 4.43
CA GLY A 97 8.18 30.30 3.13
C GLY A 97 8.12 29.17 2.10
N THR A 98 8.07 27.90 2.56
CA THR A 98 7.90 26.74 1.67
C THR A 98 6.45 26.42 1.44
N TYR A 99 6.16 25.71 0.33
CA TYR A 99 4.90 25.01 0.10
C TYR A 99 5.05 23.54 0.49
N THR A 100 4.17 23.02 1.33
CA THR A 100 4.27 21.66 1.86
C THR A 100 3.10 20.81 1.40
N GLY A 101 3.38 19.51 1.15
CA GLY A 101 2.36 18.57 0.77
C GLY A 101 2.79 17.12 0.98
N SER A 102 1.85 16.20 0.76
CA SER A 102 2.14 14.79 0.65
C SER A 102 2.03 14.32 -0.81
N PHE A 103 2.88 13.36 -1.18
CA PHE A 103 2.92 12.73 -2.48
C PHE A 103 3.03 11.22 -2.26
N HIS A 104 1.89 10.54 -2.12
CA HIS A 104 1.85 9.13 -1.76
C HIS A 104 1.53 8.25 -2.99
N PRO A 105 2.50 7.49 -3.51
CA PRO A 105 2.25 6.49 -4.55
C PRO A 105 1.43 5.33 -4.00
N VAL A 106 0.30 5.03 -4.63
CA VAL A 106 -0.53 3.86 -4.30
C VAL A 106 0.08 2.63 -4.97
N GLN A 107 1.24 2.21 -4.44
CA GLN A 107 2.05 1.13 -5.01
C GLN A 107 2.93 0.47 -3.95
N SER A 108 3.20 -0.81 -4.13
CA SER A 108 4.15 -1.57 -3.33
C SER A 108 5.52 -1.63 -4.01
N PHE A 109 6.57 -1.19 -3.29
CA PHE A 109 7.95 -1.23 -3.74
C PHE A 109 8.71 -2.28 -2.92
N ALA A 110 8.77 -3.51 -3.39
CA ALA A 110 9.35 -4.63 -2.64
C ALA A 110 10.88 -4.52 -2.49
N LYS A 111 11.59 -4.05 -3.52
CA LYS A 111 13.05 -3.91 -3.57
C LYS A 111 13.46 -2.51 -4.06
N ARG A 112 14.71 -2.12 -3.81
CA ARG A 112 15.30 -0.93 -4.45
C ARG A 112 15.55 -1.21 -5.92
N THR A 113 15.48 -0.16 -6.75
CA THR A 113 15.96 -0.21 -8.13
C THR A 113 17.28 0.54 -8.29
N THR A 114 18.10 0.11 -9.24
CA THR A 114 19.38 0.73 -9.61
C THR A 114 19.42 1.19 -11.07
N ARG A 115 18.30 1.04 -11.80
CA ARG A 115 18.16 1.37 -13.21
C ARG A 115 16.86 2.15 -13.46
N LEU A 116 16.77 2.78 -14.64
CA LEU A 116 15.55 3.45 -15.09
C LEU A 116 14.36 2.48 -15.00
N THR A 117 13.20 2.99 -14.60
CA THR A 117 12.01 2.20 -14.34
C THR A 117 10.77 3.00 -14.69
N ASP A 118 9.72 2.29 -15.07
CA ASP A 118 8.36 2.78 -15.31
C ASP A 118 7.40 2.44 -14.14
N SER A 119 7.94 2.08 -12.99
CA SER A 119 7.16 1.63 -11.82
C SER A 119 6.13 2.66 -11.31
N PHE A 120 6.20 3.90 -11.79
CA PHE A 120 5.22 4.95 -11.56
C PHE A 120 4.18 5.08 -12.69
N ASN A 121 4.36 4.38 -13.80
CA ASN A 121 3.44 4.46 -14.93
C ASN A 121 2.09 3.80 -14.58
N LYS A 122 1.00 4.51 -14.85
CA LYS A 122 -0.39 4.08 -14.63
C LYS A 122 -0.78 3.79 -13.16
N ILE A 123 0.07 4.17 -12.16
CA ILE A 123 -0.34 4.10 -10.77
C ILE A 123 -0.99 5.40 -10.31
N TYR A 124 -1.76 5.33 -9.23
CA TYR A 124 -2.35 6.52 -8.62
C TYR A 124 -1.39 7.18 -7.62
N ILE A 125 -1.46 8.51 -7.53
CA ILE A 125 -0.73 9.32 -6.55
C ILE A 125 -1.75 10.10 -5.72
N ALA A 126 -1.86 9.77 -4.44
CA ALA A 126 -2.67 10.55 -3.50
C ALA A 126 -1.88 11.77 -3.02
N THR A 127 -2.48 12.96 -3.15
CA THR A 127 -1.86 14.23 -2.76
C THR A 127 -2.76 15.01 -1.80
N GLU A 128 -2.17 15.76 -0.90
CA GLU A 128 -2.82 16.81 -0.10
C GLU A 128 -1.76 17.82 0.35
N GLY A 129 -2.18 18.99 0.83
CA GLY A 129 -1.31 20.06 1.31
C GLY A 129 -1.69 21.42 0.75
N ASP A 130 -0.72 22.31 0.68
CA ASP A 130 -0.90 23.67 0.16
C ASP A 130 -1.27 23.64 -1.33
N LYS A 131 -2.15 24.54 -1.78
CA LYS A 131 -2.60 24.60 -3.18
C LYS A 131 -1.43 24.60 -4.20
N PRO A 132 -0.34 25.40 -4.01
CA PRO A 132 0.81 25.35 -4.91
C PRO A 132 1.53 23.99 -4.90
N ALA A 133 1.65 23.35 -3.72
CA ALA A 133 2.23 22.02 -3.60
C ALA A 133 1.39 20.97 -4.35
N VAL A 134 0.08 20.95 -4.15
CA VAL A 134 -0.83 20.03 -4.87
C VAL A 134 -0.70 20.21 -6.38
N LYS A 135 -0.71 21.46 -6.89
CA LYS A 135 -0.51 21.74 -8.32
C LYS A 135 0.83 21.19 -8.83
N LYS A 136 1.90 21.35 -8.07
CA LYS A 136 3.22 20.84 -8.40
C LYS A 136 3.23 19.30 -8.38
N ALA A 137 2.59 18.65 -7.39
CA ALA A 137 2.45 17.21 -7.29
C ALA A 137 1.74 16.62 -8.51
N TYR A 138 0.66 17.25 -8.98
CA TYR A 138 -0.05 16.84 -10.20
C TYR A 138 0.84 16.89 -11.44
N SER A 139 1.59 17.99 -11.62
CA SER A 139 2.51 18.14 -12.74
C SER A 139 3.58 17.04 -12.74
N ILE A 140 4.19 16.78 -11.57
CA ILE A 140 5.24 15.77 -11.42
C ILE A 140 4.66 14.36 -11.63
N ALA A 141 3.52 14.03 -11.02
CA ALA A 141 2.88 12.71 -11.18
C ALA A 141 2.57 12.42 -12.65
N LYS A 142 1.92 13.36 -13.36
CA LYS A 142 1.63 13.21 -14.78
C LYS A 142 2.89 13.04 -15.62
N SER A 143 3.98 13.70 -15.28
CA SER A 143 5.23 13.62 -16.04
C SER A 143 5.89 12.24 -16.01
N ILE A 144 5.62 11.44 -14.96
CA ILE A 144 6.09 10.06 -14.79
C ILE A 144 5.01 9.02 -15.12
N GLY A 145 3.94 9.44 -15.82
CA GLY A 145 2.87 8.56 -16.27
C GLY A 145 1.86 8.15 -15.19
N SER A 146 1.91 8.78 -14.00
CA SER A 146 0.98 8.50 -12.90
C SER A 146 -0.31 9.31 -12.99
N ILE A 147 -1.35 8.86 -12.30
CA ILE A 147 -2.68 9.47 -12.21
C ILE A 147 -2.81 10.13 -10.82
N PRO A 148 -2.64 11.45 -10.70
CA PRO A 148 -2.78 12.13 -9.42
C PRO A 148 -4.25 12.35 -9.04
N PHE A 149 -4.54 12.27 -7.75
CA PHE A 149 -5.81 12.68 -7.16
C PHE A 149 -5.57 13.38 -5.81
N THR A 150 -6.52 14.24 -5.43
CA THR A 150 -6.44 14.94 -4.15
C THR A 150 -7.31 14.22 -3.12
N ILE A 151 -6.79 14.10 -1.91
CA ILE A 151 -7.50 13.55 -0.75
C ILE A 151 -7.55 14.60 0.37
N LYS A 152 -8.66 14.65 1.10
CA LYS A 152 -8.75 15.46 2.31
C LYS A 152 -7.84 14.91 3.41
N LYS A 153 -7.26 15.78 4.24
CA LYS A 153 -6.34 15.38 5.33
C LYS A 153 -6.97 14.35 6.27
N GLU A 154 -8.19 14.58 6.69
CA GLU A 154 -8.95 13.71 7.58
C GLU A 154 -9.18 12.30 7.02
N ASN A 155 -9.13 12.13 5.72
CA ASN A 155 -9.36 10.85 5.04
C ASN A 155 -8.05 10.07 4.81
N LYS A 156 -6.87 10.63 5.10
CA LYS A 156 -5.59 9.95 4.83
C LYS A 156 -5.43 8.63 5.58
N VAL A 157 -5.86 8.58 6.83
CA VAL A 157 -5.79 7.34 7.63
C VAL A 157 -6.61 6.23 6.98
N TYR A 158 -7.84 6.51 6.54
CA TYR A 158 -8.69 5.52 5.87
C TYR A 158 -8.14 5.11 4.52
N HIS A 159 -7.59 6.06 3.75
CA HIS A 159 -6.89 5.76 2.52
C HIS A 159 -5.73 4.79 2.76
N HIS A 160 -4.91 5.03 3.78
CA HIS A 160 -3.81 4.14 4.12
C HIS A 160 -4.28 2.76 4.59
N ILE A 161 -5.36 2.68 5.37
CA ILE A 161 -6.00 1.41 5.73
C ILE A 161 -6.39 0.62 4.47
N CYS A 162 -7.00 1.26 3.46
CA CYS A 162 -7.31 0.60 2.19
C CYS A 162 -6.04 0.10 1.47
N CYS A 163 -4.95 0.87 1.49
CA CYS A 163 -3.67 0.43 0.92
C CYS A 163 -3.09 -0.78 1.66
N VAL A 164 -3.18 -0.81 3.00
CA VAL A 164 -2.74 -1.94 3.83
C VAL A 164 -3.57 -3.19 3.50
N MET A 165 -4.89 -3.05 3.38
CA MET A 165 -5.77 -4.15 2.99
C MET A 165 -5.42 -4.70 1.60
N ALA A 166 -5.23 -3.81 0.62
CA ALA A 166 -4.96 -4.19 -0.77
C ALA A 166 -3.55 -4.78 -1.00
N SER A 167 -2.62 -4.59 -0.07
CA SER A 167 -1.22 -5.01 -0.22
C SER A 167 -0.76 -5.92 0.92
N ASN A 168 -0.69 -5.40 2.14
CA ASN A 168 -0.11 -6.11 3.29
C ASN A 168 -0.98 -7.30 3.70
N PHE A 169 -2.31 -7.13 3.77
CA PHE A 169 -3.21 -8.23 4.13
C PHE A 169 -3.27 -9.28 3.04
N LEU A 170 -3.18 -8.88 1.77
CA LEU A 170 -3.06 -9.83 0.67
C LEU A 170 -1.78 -10.68 0.80
N SER A 171 -0.65 -10.06 1.18
CA SER A 171 0.60 -10.79 1.44
C SER A 171 0.46 -11.72 2.65
N ALA A 172 -0.18 -11.29 3.73
CA ALA A 172 -0.45 -12.11 4.91
C ALA A 172 -1.35 -13.31 4.60
N LEU A 173 -2.42 -13.09 3.80
CA LEU A 173 -3.29 -14.18 3.32
C LEU A 173 -2.49 -15.24 2.54
N ASN A 174 -1.62 -14.81 1.62
CA ASN A 174 -0.78 -15.73 0.85
C ASN A 174 0.22 -16.48 1.75
N GLY A 175 0.75 -15.83 2.79
CA GLY A 175 1.56 -16.49 3.82
C GLY A 175 0.80 -17.58 4.57
N ARG A 176 -0.47 -17.37 4.89
CA ARG A 176 -1.34 -18.38 5.51
C ARG A 176 -1.64 -19.55 4.57
N ILE A 177 -1.82 -19.30 3.28
CA ILE A 177 -1.99 -20.36 2.26
C ILE A 177 -0.74 -21.23 2.22
N GLU A 178 0.45 -20.62 2.13
CA GLU A 178 1.73 -21.32 2.12
C GLU A 178 1.94 -22.18 3.37
N GLU A 179 1.71 -21.61 4.55
CA GLU A 179 1.86 -22.30 5.84
C GLU A 179 0.89 -23.48 5.95
N THR A 180 -0.39 -23.26 5.59
CA THR A 180 -1.43 -24.30 5.67
C THR A 180 -1.12 -25.43 4.71
N GLY A 181 -0.76 -25.12 3.47
CA GLY A 181 -0.39 -26.12 2.47
C GLY A 181 0.77 -26.98 2.94
N ARG A 182 1.86 -26.36 3.38
CA ARG A 182 3.05 -27.06 3.85
C ARG A 182 2.78 -27.98 5.06
N LYS A 183 1.91 -27.55 6.00
CA LYS A 183 1.65 -28.31 7.23
C LYS A 183 0.60 -29.39 7.07
N LYS A 184 -0.33 -29.27 6.11
CA LYS A 184 -1.55 -30.08 6.06
C LYS A 184 -1.76 -30.84 4.76
N ILE A 185 -1.04 -30.50 3.70
CA ILE A 185 -1.21 -31.13 2.40
C ILE A 185 0.07 -31.87 2.01
N GLN A 186 -0.04 -33.16 1.75
CA GLN A 186 1.02 -33.94 1.17
C GLN A 186 0.86 -33.95 -0.35
N ILE A 187 1.89 -33.56 -1.08
CA ILE A 187 1.91 -33.54 -2.54
C ILE A 187 3.04 -34.45 -3.01
N ASN A 188 2.68 -35.46 -3.79
CA ASN A 188 3.64 -36.36 -4.42
C ASN A 188 3.99 -35.85 -5.83
N GLY A 189 5.23 -36.02 -6.26
CA GLY A 189 5.66 -35.75 -7.64
C GLY A 189 6.09 -34.31 -7.95
N PHE A 190 6.16 -33.40 -6.96
CA PHE A 190 6.64 -32.03 -7.16
C PHE A 190 7.87 -31.74 -6.33
N ASN A 191 9.05 -31.80 -6.94
CA ASN A 191 10.30 -31.41 -6.34
C ASN A 191 10.47 -29.88 -6.45
N ASN A 192 10.81 -29.20 -5.33
CA ASN A 192 11.14 -27.76 -5.25
C ASN A 192 10.00 -26.74 -5.54
N LEU A 193 8.73 -27.13 -5.53
CA LEU A 193 7.61 -26.20 -5.60
C LEU A 193 7.22 -25.71 -4.20
N THR A 194 7.04 -24.40 -4.04
CA THR A 194 6.35 -23.86 -2.88
C THR A 194 4.85 -24.05 -3.03
N PHE A 195 4.11 -24.29 -1.94
CA PHE A 195 2.65 -24.37 -1.99
C PHE A 195 2.01 -23.12 -2.62
N LEU A 196 2.66 -21.97 -2.43
CA LEU A 196 2.22 -20.72 -3.03
C LEU A 196 2.20 -20.78 -4.57
N ASN A 197 3.14 -21.49 -5.20
CA ASN A 197 3.16 -21.65 -6.66
C ASN A 197 1.90 -22.34 -7.19
N ILE A 198 1.31 -23.28 -6.43
CA ILE A 198 0.10 -23.99 -6.79
C ILE A 198 -1.11 -23.07 -6.77
N TYR A 199 -1.21 -22.20 -5.75
CA TYR A 199 -2.39 -21.35 -5.54
C TYR A 199 -2.26 -19.97 -6.17
N MET A 200 -1.05 -19.55 -6.57
CA MET A 200 -0.83 -18.23 -7.18
C MET A 200 -1.60 -18.00 -8.49
N PRO A 201 -1.74 -18.99 -9.41
CA PRO A 201 -2.57 -18.82 -10.60
C PRO A 201 -4.04 -18.50 -10.25
N LEU A 202 -4.60 -19.21 -9.25
CA LEU A 202 -5.96 -18.95 -8.76
C LEU A 202 -6.10 -17.56 -8.15
N ALA A 203 -5.14 -17.12 -7.32
CA ALA A 203 -5.13 -15.80 -6.73
C ALA A 203 -5.07 -14.68 -7.80
N LYS A 204 -4.21 -14.85 -8.81
CA LYS A 204 -4.10 -13.90 -9.94
C LYS A 204 -5.39 -13.83 -10.75
N GLN A 205 -6.02 -14.97 -11.04
CA GLN A 205 -7.30 -15.02 -11.75
C GLN A 205 -8.39 -14.31 -10.95
N THR A 206 -8.45 -14.52 -9.64
CA THR A 206 -9.42 -13.85 -8.75
C THR A 206 -9.22 -12.34 -8.76
N LEU A 207 -7.98 -11.84 -8.67
CA LEU A 207 -7.68 -10.40 -8.76
C LEU A 207 -8.07 -9.84 -10.14
N GLY A 208 -7.82 -10.57 -11.22
CA GLY A 208 -8.25 -10.20 -12.56
C GLY A 208 -9.78 -10.08 -12.67
N ASN A 209 -10.51 -11.06 -12.13
CA ASN A 209 -11.97 -11.02 -12.09
C ASN A 209 -12.49 -9.83 -11.28
N ILE A 210 -11.87 -9.55 -10.12
CA ILE A 210 -12.23 -8.38 -9.30
C ILE A 210 -12.01 -7.07 -10.06
N ALA A 211 -10.94 -6.97 -10.83
CA ALA A 211 -10.66 -5.78 -11.63
C ALA A 211 -11.72 -5.52 -12.72
N VAL A 212 -12.32 -6.59 -13.27
CA VAL A 212 -13.33 -6.50 -14.35
C VAL A 212 -14.75 -6.41 -13.79
N HIS A 213 -15.09 -7.25 -12.81
CA HIS A 213 -16.48 -7.45 -12.34
C HIS A 213 -16.75 -6.85 -10.96
N GLY A 214 -15.73 -6.27 -10.30
CA GLY A 214 -15.79 -5.83 -8.91
C GLY A 214 -15.86 -7.00 -7.93
N ALA A 215 -15.74 -6.71 -6.63
CA ALA A 215 -15.71 -7.74 -5.59
C ALA A 215 -17.00 -8.59 -5.55
N LYS A 216 -18.16 -7.97 -5.70
CA LYS A 216 -19.45 -8.68 -5.70
C LYS A 216 -19.57 -9.65 -6.90
N GLY A 217 -19.27 -9.16 -8.11
CA GLY A 217 -19.39 -9.96 -9.33
C GLY A 217 -18.42 -11.15 -9.37
N SER A 218 -17.28 -11.02 -8.70
CA SER A 218 -16.21 -12.03 -8.70
C SER A 218 -16.33 -13.05 -7.60
N LEU A 219 -17.24 -12.86 -6.63
CA LEU A 219 -17.39 -13.79 -5.52
C LEU A 219 -17.95 -15.13 -6.03
N THR A 220 -17.27 -16.20 -5.68
CA THR A 220 -17.66 -17.61 -5.92
C THR A 220 -17.37 -18.43 -4.66
N GLY A 221 -17.67 -19.73 -4.71
CA GLY A 221 -17.32 -20.64 -3.64
C GLY A 221 -18.50 -21.08 -2.75
N PRO A 222 -18.24 -21.87 -1.69
CA PRO A 222 -19.29 -22.54 -0.93
C PRO A 222 -20.23 -21.57 -0.22
N ILE A 223 -19.75 -20.46 0.33
CA ILE A 223 -20.59 -19.46 1.01
C ILE A 223 -21.53 -18.79 0.00
N GLU A 224 -21.01 -18.42 -1.17
CA GLU A 224 -21.79 -17.78 -2.23
C GLU A 224 -22.94 -18.68 -2.74
N ARG A 225 -22.70 -19.99 -2.79
CA ARG A 225 -23.70 -21.00 -3.18
C ARG A 225 -24.54 -21.53 -2.04
N ASN A 226 -24.38 -21.00 -0.83
CA ASN A 226 -25.01 -21.50 0.41
C ASN A 226 -24.72 -22.99 0.68
N ASP A 227 -23.53 -23.46 0.36
CA ASP A 227 -23.08 -24.82 0.65
C ASP A 227 -22.62 -24.95 2.10
N VAL A 228 -23.58 -25.02 3.00
CA VAL A 228 -23.38 -25.09 4.47
C VAL A 228 -22.59 -26.33 4.85
N THR A 229 -22.77 -27.46 4.13
CA THR A 229 -22.09 -28.72 4.39
C THR A 229 -20.58 -28.57 4.21
N THR A 230 -20.14 -28.03 3.09
CA THR A 230 -18.72 -27.77 2.82
C THR A 230 -18.12 -26.80 3.85
N VAL A 231 -18.84 -25.73 4.20
CA VAL A 231 -18.36 -24.77 5.21
C VAL A 231 -18.19 -25.45 6.57
N LYS A 232 -19.14 -26.30 6.97
CA LYS A 232 -19.06 -27.08 8.23
C LYS A 232 -17.86 -28.03 8.22
N HIS A 233 -17.62 -28.76 7.13
CA HIS A 233 -16.45 -29.63 7.01
C HIS A 233 -15.13 -28.85 7.16
N HIS A 234 -15.02 -27.64 6.58
CA HIS A 234 -13.85 -26.79 6.77
C HIS A 234 -13.66 -26.41 8.24
N LEU A 235 -14.73 -25.99 8.92
CA LEU A 235 -14.70 -25.59 10.34
C LEU A 235 -14.28 -26.78 11.23
N GLU A 236 -14.82 -27.97 11.01
CA GLU A 236 -14.45 -29.18 11.77
C GLU A 236 -12.96 -29.56 11.56
N ALA A 237 -12.47 -29.50 10.31
CA ALA A 237 -11.07 -29.77 10.02
C ALA A 237 -10.14 -28.75 10.70
N LEU A 238 -10.50 -27.46 10.68
CA LEU A 238 -9.73 -26.39 11.29
C LEU A 238 -9.76 -26.45 12.81
N LYS A 239 -10.91 -26.78 13.42
CA LYS A 239 -11.05 -26.96 14.87
C LYS A 239 -10.08 -28.01 15.42
N LYS A 240 -9.86 -29.11 14.65
CA LYS A 240 -8.91 -30.17 15.01
C LYS A 240 -7.45 -29.82 14.73
N SER A 241 -7.18 -28.73 14.01
CA SER A 241 -5.84 -28.49 13.45
C SER A 241 -5.15 -27.23 13.97
N SER A 242 -5.84 -26.10 14.02
CA SER A 242 -5.26 -24.81 14.45
C SER A 242 -6.34 -23.80 14.86
N LYS A 243 -6.29 -23.40 16.12
CA LYS A 243 -7.20 -22.38 16.71
C LYS A 243 -7.07 -21.04 15.96
N GLU A 244 -5.84 -20.63 15.64
CA GLU A 244 -5.60 -19.36 14.96
C GLU A 244 -6.14 -19.39 13.52
N LEU A 245 -5.93 -20.47 12.80
CA LEU A 245 -6.42 -20.61 11.42
C LEU A 245 -7.95 -20.71 11.39
N LEU A 246 -8.55 -21.39 12.39
CA LEU A 246 -10.00 -21.41 12.56
C LEU A 246 -10.56 -20.00 12.75
N THR A 247 -9.98 -19.22 13.67
CA THR A 247 -10.40 -17.84 13.93
C THR A 247 -10.28 -16.98 12.67
N PHE A 248 -9.16 -17.09 11.97
CA PHE A 248 -8.95 -16.38 10.70
C PHE A 248 -10.01 -16.76 9.65
N TYR A 249 -10.27 -18.05 9.49
CA TYR A 249 -11.28 -18.56 8.55
C TYR A 249 -12.69 -18.04 8.88
N ILE A 250 -13.06 -18.02 10.17
CA ILE A 250 -14.37 -17.51 10.62
C ILE A 250 -14.50 -16.02 10.30
N LEU A 251 -13.49 -15.20 10.61
CA LEU A 251 -13.53 -13.75 10.32
C LEU A 251 -13.68 -13.48 8.82
N MET A 252 -12.90 -14.14 7.99
CA MET A 252 -13.01 -14.04 6.53
C MET A 252 -14.34 -14.60 6.01
N GLY A 253 -14.83 -15.66 6.62
CA GLY A 253 -16.13 -16.26 6.31
C GLY A 253 -17.28 -15.27 6.56
N ILE A 254 -17.27 -14.58 7.71
CA ILE A 254 -18.25 -13.55 8.05
C ILE A 254 -18.26 -12.42 7.01
N GLU A 255 -17.10 -11.92 6.61
CA GLU A 255 -17.01 -10.88 5.55
C GLU A 255 -17.49 -11.42 4.19
N THR A 256 -17.23 -12.69 3.89
CA THR A 256 -17.71 -13.35 2.67
C THR A 256 -19.24 -13.47 2.67
N VAL A 257 -19.87 -13.81 3.82
CA VAL A 257 -21.35 -13.83 3.97
C VAL A 257 -21.95 -12.45 3.70
N LYS A 258 -21.36 -11.38 4.26
CA LYS A 258 -21.80 -10.00 3.98
C LYS A 258 -21.75 -9.68 2.48
N LEU A 259 -20.67 -10.09 1.82
CA LEU A 259 -20.48 -9.86 0.39
C LEU A 259 -21.49 -10.67 -0.44
N ALA A 260 -21.74 -11.95 -0.10
CA ALA A 260 -22.74 -12.81 -0.74
C ALA A 260 -24.16 -12.25 -0.59
N LEU A 261 -24.52 -11.78 0.61
CA LEU A 261 -25.80 -11.11 0.86
C LEU A 261 -25.94 -9.84 0.02
N ASN A 262 -24.90 -9.01 -0.04
CA ASN A 262 -24.87 -7.80 -0.87
C ASN A 262 -24.90 -8.11 -2.38
N LYS A 263 -24.38 -9.26 -2.79
CA LYS A 263 -24.50 -9.81 -4.16
C LYS A 263 -25.91 -10.31 -4.46
N LYS A 264 -26.72 -10.60 -3.43
CA LYS A 264 -28.04 -11.25 -3.49
C LYS A 264 -27.96 -12.72 -3.96
N SER A 265 -26.81 -13.38 -3.82
CA SER A 265 -26.66 -14.80 -4.10
C SER A 265 -27.18 -15.70 -2.96
N ILE A 266 -27.31 -15.13 -1.74
CA ILE A 266 -27.96 -15.77 -0.60
C ILE A 266 -29.04 -14.87 -0.01
N THR A 267 -30.04 -15.48 0.63
CA THR A 267 -31.13 -14.79 1.32
C THR A 267 -30.71 -14.32 2.71
N LYS A 268 -31.50 -13.43 3.34
CA LYS A 268 -31.31 -13.03 4.75
C LYS A 268 -31.35 -14.22 5.70
N LYS A 269 -32.23 -15.19 5.47
CA LYS A 269 -32.33 -16.42 6.27
C LYS A 269 -31.05 -17.24 6.17
N GLN A 270 -30.57 -17.51 4.95
CA GLN A 270 -29.32 -18.24 4.70
C GLN A 270 -28.10 -17.53 5.32
N SER A 271 -28.04 -16.21 5.20
CA SER A 271 -27.01 -15.42 5.86
C SER A 271 -27.03 -15.57 7.38
N SER A 272 -28.24 -15.55 8.01
CA SER A 272 -28.39 -15.76 9.45
C SER A 272 -27.94 -17.16 9.88
N ASP A 273 -28.26 -18.19 9.08
CA ASP A 273 -27.87 -19.57 9.37
C ASP A 273 -26.36 -19.77 9.28
N LEU A 274 -25.68 -19.15 8.29
CA LEU A 274 -24.22 -19.12 8.18
C LEU A 274 -23.56 -18.40 9.36
N TYR A 275 -24.10 -17.26 9.80
CA TYR A 275 -23.59 -16.56 10.99
C TYR A 275 -23.73 -17.41 12.25
N LYS A 276 -24.86 -18.08 12.46
CA LYS A 276 -25.05 -19.02 13.58
C LYS A 276 -24.04 -20.17 13.49
N LEU A 277 -23.82 -20.72 12.28
CA LEU A 277 -22.81 -21.76 12.09
C LEU A 277 -21.43 -21.27 12.54
N PHE A 278 -20.96 -20.10 12.08
CA PHE A 278 -19.68 -19.55 12.51
C PHE A 278 -19.60 -19.29 14.01
N SER A 279 -20.67 -18.75 14.62
CA SER A 279 -20.69 -18.46 16.05
C SER A 279 -20.54 -19.69 16.93
N ASN A 280 -20.99 -20.85 16.48
CA ASN A 280 -20.83 -22.13 17.20
C ASN A 280 -19.37 -22.60 17.29
N TYR A 281 -18.49 -22.04 16.45
CA TYR A 281 -17.04 -22.34 16.42
C TYR A 281 -16.19 -21.21 17.01
N ILE A 282 -16.77 -20.08 17.38
CA ILE A 282 -16.06 -19.03 18.10
C ILE A 282 -15.72 -19.58 19.48
N ILE A 283 -14.44 -19.79 19.73
CA ILE A 283 -13.95 -20.26 21.02
C ILE A 283 -14.11 -19.09 22.00
N LYS A 284 -14.98 -19.24 23.00
CA LYS A 284 -14.99 -18.34 24.16
C LYS A 284 -13.61 -18.39 24.80
N GLN A 285 -12.95 -17.22 24.85
CA GLN A 285 -11.68 -17.05 25.56
C GLN A 285 -11.89 -17.23 27.04
#